data_120b6305881e177bc249ebe1a7e49bb7
#
_entry.id   120b6305881e177bc249ebe1a7e49bb7
#
_cell.length_a   1.000
_cell.length_b   1.000
_cell.length_c   1.000
_cell.angle_alpha   90.00
_cell.angle_beta   90.00
_cell.angle_gamma   90.00
#
_symmetry.space_group_name_H-M   'P 1'
#
loop_
_entity.id
_entity.type
_entity.pdbx_description
1 polymer ?
#
loop_
_entity_poly.entity_id
_entity_poly.type
_entity_poly.pdbx_seq_one_letter_code
_entity_poly.pdbx_strand_id
1 'polypeptide(L)'
;MTESLERQSEEVTWDVDGIVVYGTLTHPVGTGLQPAIVFVAGSGPTDRDWCSPLLPGTNGSARLLANALTEKGFITLRYDKRAAGPHVRENLPRLVGKMSMRGHVNELTGAITTLVSANDVDASRLFVLTNSEGAIHALTYQTWTSHHRFKGLVLTGAPGRPVGLVARDQVLAQVSSLANGDEIMKHYDACIAAFGAGKPVVPDASLPEGVKNLLASLAVPANLPFARELWLEDPAHVASQVSEPMLVLIGKKDVQVDWCTDGSALQTATSKHGNVTLVFPDNADHVLKYEPRPREMLVAADVAAHYNAEDRGLDSDAVSVIENWFAEQSHKTL
;
A
#
# COMPACT_ATOMS: atom_id res chain seq x y z
N MET A 1 34.80 -9.86 5.03
CA MET A 1 34.37 -8.47 5.07
C MET A 1 33.95 -8.15 3.64
N THR A 2 32.72 -8.29 3.32
CA THR A 2 32.13 -7.84 2.05
C THR A 2 31.98 -6.32 2.19
N GLU A 3 32.73 -5.56 1.37
CA GLU A 3 32.50 -4.13 1.21
C GLU A 3 31.01 -3.94 0.91
N SER A 4 30.32 -3.20 1.76
CA SER A 4 28.98 -2.74 1.45
C SER A 4 29.13 -1.83 0.24
N LEU A 5 28.60 -2.24 -0.90
CA LEU A 5 28.50 -1.40 -2.07
C LEU A 5 27.79 -0.10 -1.66
N GLU A 6 28.47 1.05 -1.79
CA GLU A 6 27.89 2.34 -1.43
C GLU A 6 26.71 2.64 -2.38
N ARG A 7 25.51 2.66 -1.81
CA ARG A 7 24.28 3.07 -2.51
C ARG A 7 24.29 4.57 -2.63
N GLN A 8 23.91 5.08 -3.79
CA GLN A 8 23.71 6.51 -3.99
C GLN A 8 22.22 6.82 -3.94
N SER A 9 21.80 7.66 -2.99
CA SER A 9 20.41 8.13 -2.90
C SER A 9 20.36 9.63 -3.15
N GLU A 10 19.36 10.05 -3.90
CA GLU A 10 19.07 11.46 -4.15
C GLU A 10 17.59 11.77 -3.95
N GLU A 11 17.29 13.02 -3.58
CA GLU A 11 15.93 13.50 -3.53
C GLU A 11 15.50 13.96 -4.93
N VAL A 12 14.32 13.50 -5.35
CA VAL A 12 13.69 13.86 -6.62
C VAL A 12 12.33 14.47 -6.38
N THR A 13 11.88 15.32 -7.30
CA THR A 13 10.58 15.99 -7.20
C THR A 13 9.86 16.05 -8.52
N TRP A 14 8.53 16.11 -8.47
CA TRP A 14 7.67 16.37 -9.64
C TRP A 14 6.41 17.11 -9.22
N ASP A 15 5.76 17.76 -10.14
CA ASP A 15 4.51 18.48 -9.89
C ASP A 15 3.29 17.61 -10.19
N VAL A 16 2.29 17.68 -9.32
CA VAL A 16 0.97 17.09 -9.54
C VAL A 16 -0.10 18.12 -9.17
N ASP A 17 -0.78 18.62 -10.17
CA ASP A 17 -1.82 19.64 -10.00
C ASP A 17 -1.33 20.91 -9.25
N GLY A 18 -0.09 21.32 -9.51
CA GLY A 18 0.57 22.45 -8.87
C GLY A 18 1.09 22.17 -7.45
N ILE A 19 1.09 20.93 -6.99
CA ILE A 19 1.66 20.50 -5.71
C ILE A 19 2.91 19.67 -5.97
N VAL A 20 4.03 20.06 -5.35
CA VAL A 20 5.28 19.31 -5.47
C VAL A 20 5.19 18.02 -4.65
N VAL A 21 5.48 16.92 -5.29
CA VAL A 21 5.66 15.60 -4.69
C VAL A 21 7.16 15.35 -4.53
N TYR A 22 7.55 14.74 -3.43
CA TYR A 22 8.94 14.45 -3.09
C TYR A 22 9.17 12.94 -3.03
N GLY A 23 10.31 12.50 -3.56
CA GLY A 23 10.70 11.09 -3.54
C GLY A 23 12.19 10.91 -3.27
N THR A 24 12.55 9.70 -2.89
CA THR A 24 13.96 9.26 -2.79
C THR A 24 14.22 8.23 -3.87
N LEU A 25 15.09 8.57 -4.79
CA LEU A 25 15.63 7.70 -5.82
C LEU A 25 16.93 7.09 -5.32
N THR A 26 17.05 5.77 -5.35
CA THR A 26 18.24 5.06 -4.86
C THR A 26 18.78 4.17 -5.97
N HIS A 27 20.06 4.34 -6.27
CA HIS A 27 20.78 3.61 -7.32
C HIS A 27 21.66 2.53 -6.71
N PRO A 28 21.73 1.34 -7.31
CA PRO A 28 22.74 0.34 -6.99
C PRO A 28 24.10 0.83 -7.50
N VAL A 29 25.18 0.31 -6.92
CA VAL A 29 26.50 0.52 -7.50
C VAL A 29 26.63 -0.39 -8.72
N GLY A 30 26.90 0.20 -9.87
CA GLY A 30 27.03 -0.55 -11.13
C GLY A 30 27.05 0.36 -12.34
N THR A 31 27.24 -0.21 -13.50
CA THR A 31 27.23 0.48 -14.79
C THR A 31 26.19 -0.16 -15.72
N GLY A 32 25.55 0.66 -16.55
CA GLY A 32 24.56 0.20 -17.53
C GLY A 32 23.12 0.31 -17.03
N LEU A 33 22.20 -0.07 -17.89
CA LEU A 33 20.76 0.03 -17.61
C LEU A 33 20.32 -1.03 -16.58
N GLN A 34 19.67 -0.58 -15.51
CA GLN A 34 19.18 -1.40 -14.41
C GLN A 34 17.65 -1.49 -14.39
N PRO A 35 17.07 -2.61 -13.94
CA PRO A 35 15.64 -2.68 -13.68
C PRO A 35 15.25 -1.73 -12.55
N ALA A 36 14.01 -1.24 -12.58
CA ALA A 36 13.55 -0.23 -11.63
C ALA A 36 12.23 -0.61 -10.96
N ILE A 37 12.09 -0.22 -9.70
CA ILE A 37 10.92 -0.48 -8.85
C ILE A 37 10.42 0.82 -8.26
N VAL A 38 9.15 1.16 -8.48
CA VAL A 38 8.47 2.23 -7.73
C VAL A 38 7.70 1.64 -6.56
N PHE A 39 7.76 2.31 -5.40
CA PHE A 39 7.08 1.90 -4.18
C PHE A 39 5.82 2.73 -3.97
N VAL A 40 4.69 2.09 -3.67
CA VAL A 40 3.42 2.75 -3.43
C VAL A 40 2.93 2.45 -2.02
N ALA A 41 2.79 3.50 -1.21
CA ALA A 41 2.39 3.42 0.19
C ALA A 41 0.91 3.05 0.36
N GLY A 42 0.60 2.46 1.52
CA GLY A 42 -0.76 2.15 1.97
C GLY A 42 -1.58 3.37 2.40
N SER A 43 -2.70 3.12 3.08
CA SER A 43 -3.70 4.11 3.49
C SER A 43 -3.16 5.19 4.45
N GLY A 44 -3.89 6.30 4.51
CA GLY A 44 -3.64 7.39 5.44
C GLY A 44 -2.44 8.27 5.07
N PRO A 45 -1.92 9.07 6.02
CA PRO A 45 -0.80 9.98 5.80
C PRO A 45 0.55 9.24 5.83
N THR A 46 0.60 8.06 5.26
CA THR A 46 1.78 7.18 5.19
C THR A 46 2.81 7.73 4.20
N ASP A 47 4.03 7.96 4.69
CA ASP A 47 5.12 8.54 3.95
C ASP A 47 5.83 7.55 3.00
N ARG A 48 6.91 8.01 2.35
CA ARG A 48 7.72 7.22 1.41
C ARG A 48 8.38 5.99 2.02
N ASP A 49 8.58 5.96 3.33
CA ASP A 49 9.17 4.83 4.06
C ASP A 49 8.12 3.85 4.59
N TRP A 50 6.85 4.13 4.33
CA TRP A 50 5.66 3.48 4.87
C TRP A 50 5.49 3.67 6.38
N CYS A 51 5.96 4.81 6.88
CA CYS A 51 5.68 5.27 8.23
C CYS A 51 4.48 6.20 8.26
N SER A 52 3.64 6.07 9.28
CA SER A 52 2.53 6.97 9.52
C SER A 52 2.85 7.86 10.74
N PRO A 53 2.64 9.19 10.67
CA PRO A 53 2.82 10.08 11.81
C PRO A 53 1.82 9.81 12.95
N LEU A 54 0.82 8.95 12.71
CA LEU A 54 -0.15 8.50 13.72
C LEU A 54 0.35 7.32 14.56
N LEU A 55 1.49 6.73 14.18
CA LEU A 55 2.10 5.56 14.82
C LEU A 55 3.53 5.88 15.25
N PRO A 56 4.01 5.32 16.37
CA PRO A 56 5.39 5.56 16.83
C PRO A 56 6.41 4.86 15.94
N GLY A 57 7.64 5.40 15.94
CA GLY A 57 8.81 4.83 15.26
C GLY A 57 8.98 5.30 13.83
N THR A 58 10.19 5.07 13.29
CA THR A 58 10.63 5.51 11.96
C THR A 58 11.28 4.39 11.15
N ASN A 59 11.28 3.16 11.64
CA ASN A 59 11.87 2.01 10.97
C ASN A 59 10.91 1.44 9.91
N GLY A 60 10.66 2.20 8.85
CA GLY A 60 9.69 1.90 7.80
C GLY A 60 10.10 0.75 6.89
N SER A 61 9.15 -0.11 6.56
CA SER A 61 9.37 -1.32 5.75
C SER A 61 9.76 -1.00 4.31
N ALA A 62 9.24 0.09 3.72
CA ALA A 62 9.61 0.47 2.36
C ALA A 62 11.09 0.83 2.24
N ARG A 63 11.65 1.54 3.23
CA ARG A 63 13.08 1.83 3.25
C ARG A 63 13.93 0.57 3.36
N LEU A 64 13.52 -0.37 4.22
CA LEU A 64 14.24 -1.63 4.39
C LEU A 64 14.19 -2.49 3.11
N LEU A 65 13.03 -2.61 2.48
CA LEU A 65 12.84 -3.33 1.22
C LEU A 65 13.60 -2.67 0.06
N ALA A 66 13.54 -1.34 -0.05
CA ALA A 66 14.28 -0.61 -1.07
C ALA A 66 15.78 -0.82 -0.92
N ASN A 67 16.30 -0.83 0.31
CA ASN A 67 17.69 -1.14 0.58
C ASN A 67 18.06 -2.55 0.11
N ALA A 68 17.27 -3.56 0.47
CA ALA A 68 17.52 -4.95 0.10
C ALA A 68 17.48 -5.13 -1.43
N LEU A 69 16.48 -4.54 -2.10
CA LEU A 69 16.34 -4.64 -3.56
C LEU A 69 17.41 -3.84 -4.32
N THR A 70 17.88 -2.71 -3.76
CA THR A 70 19.00 -1.98 -4.36
C THR A 70 20.29 -2.78 -4.27
N GLU A 71 20.54 -3.53 -3.20
CA GLU A 71 21.67 -4.47 -3.09
C GLU A 71 21.61 -5.61 -4.14
N LYS A 72 20.41 -5.90 -4.65
CA LYS A 72 20.19 -6.87 -5.75
C LYS A 72 20.25 -6.24 -7.14
N GLY A 73 20.60 -4.98 -7.25
CA GLY A 73 20.78 -4.30 -8.54
C GLY A 73 19.54 -3.61 -9.10
N PHE A 74 18.52 -3.35 -8.29
CA PHE A 74 17.34 -2.59 -8.70
C PHE A 74 17.49 -1.11 -8.33
N ILE A 75 17.15 -0.22 -9.26
CA ILE A 75 16.92 1.18 -8.92
C ILE A 75 15.56 1.27 -8.23
N THR A 76 15.47 1.99 -7.12
CA THR A 76 14.22 2.09 -6.35
C THR A 76 13.79 3.53 -6.17
N LEU A 77 12.50 3.81 -6.37
CA LEU A 77 11.89 5.11 -6.09
C LEU A 77 10.77 4.96 -5.05
N ARG A 78 10.92 5.65 -3.93
CA ARG A 78 9.90 5.79 -2.88
C ARG A 78 9.45 7.24 -2.81
N TYR A 79 8.16 7.51 -2.65
CA TYR A 79 7.66 8.88 -2.64
C TYR A 79 6.59 9.12 -1.56
N ASP A 80 6.50 10.38 -1.11
CA ASP A 80 5.43 10.84 -0.24
C ASP A 80 4.20 11.17 -1.07
N LYS A 81 3.04 10.65 -0.70
CA LYS A 81 1.79 11.14 -1.25
C LYS A 81 1.63 12.63 -0.94
N ARG A 82 0.89 13.39 -1.77
CA ARG A 82 0.67 14.83 -1.52
C ARG A 82 0.10 15.14 -0.14
N ALA A 83 -0.69 14.21 0.43
CA ALA A 83 -1.28 14.31 1.77
C ALA A 83 -0.43 13.59 2.85
N ALA A 84 0.86 13.35 2.61
CA ALA A 84 1.77 12.66 3.55
C ALA A 84 3.14 13.33 3.58
N GLY A 85 4.02 12.80 4.46
CA GLY A 85 5.40 13.25 4.58
C GLY A 85 5.55 14.65 5.18
N PRO A 86 6.75 15.23 5.11
CA PRO A 86 7.08 16.48 5.82
C PRO A 86 6.31 17.70 5.30
N HIS A 87 5.86 17.70 4.04
CA HIS A 87 5.18 18.83 3.40
C HIS A 87 3.65 18.80 3.53
N VAL A 88 3.09 17.83 4.26
CA VAL A 88 1.64 17.65 4.42
C VAL A 88 0.91 18.91 4.90
N ARG A 89 1.50 19.68 5.82
CA ARG A 89 0.88 20.91 6.37
C ARG A 89 0.69 22.01 5.32
N GLU A 90 1.60 22.10 4.36
CA GLU A 90 1.55 23.05 3.25
C GLU A 90 0.56 22.60 2.18
N ASN A 91 0.46 21.30 1.97
CA ASN A 91 -0.34 20.70 0.89
C ASN A 91 -1.82 20.55 1.25
N LEU A 92 -2.15 20.16 2.50
CA LEU A 92 -3.52 19.85 2.91
C LEU A 92 -4.53 20.95 2.58
N PRO A 93 -4.29 22.26 2.82
CA PRO A 93 -5.25 23.32 2.46
C PRO A 93 -5.58 23.38 0.97
N ARG A 94 -4.63 22.96 0.12
CA ARG A 94 -4.76 22.94 -1.35
C ARG A 94 -5.49 21.69 -1.86
N LEU A 95 -5.55 20.63 -1.03
CA LEU A 95 -6.13 19.33 -1.35
C LEU A 95 -7.59 19.20 -0.90
N VAL A 96 -8.10 20.10 -0.06
CA VAL A 96 -9.49 20.06 0.42
C VAL A 96 -10.47 19.96 -0.74
N GLY A 97 -11.27 18.90 -0.77
CA GLY A 97 -12.26 18.62 -1.82
C GLY A 97 -11.66 18.19 -3.18
N LYS A 98 -10.35 17.92 -3.24
CA LYS A 98 -9.63 17.55 -4.47
C LYS A 98 -8.94 16.18 -4.41
N MET A 99 -8.90 15.55 -3.23
CA MET A 99 -8.38 14.19 -3.11
C MET A 99 -9.26 13.22 -3.89
N SER A 100 -8.66 12.41 -4.77
CA SER A 100 -9.36 11.46 -5.63
C SER A 100 -8.45 10.28 -6.00
N MET A 101 -9.04 9.15 -6.44
CA MET A 101 -8.29 8.04 -7.02
C MET A 101 -7.43 8.51 -8.20
N ARG A 102 -7.98 9.36 -9.06
CA ARG A 102 -7.23 9.97 -10.17
C ARG A 102 -6.02 10.77 -9.67
N GLY A 103 -6.16 11.49 -8.58
CA GLY A 103 -5.06 12.25 -7.97
C GLY A 103 -3.91 11.34 -7.52
N HIS A 104 -4.20 10.21 -6.87
CA HIS A 104 -3.18 9.23 -6.49
C HIS A 104 -2.53 8.54 -7.70
N VAL A 105 -3.32 8.23 -8.72
CA VAL A 105 -2.76 7.71 -10.00
C VAL A 105 -1.87 8.75 -10.67
N ASN A 106 -2.18 10.04 -10.60
CA ASN A 106 -1.32 11.11 -11.13
C ASN A 106 -0.01 11.23 -10.33
N GLU A 107 -0.05 11.08 -9.00
CA GLU A 107 1.16 11.01 -8.16
C GLU A 107 2.08 9.87 -8.62
N LEU A 108 1.53 8.67 -8.80
CA LEU A 108 2.26 7.50 -9.29
C LEU A 108 2.76 7.70 -10.73
N THR A 109 1.97 8.31 -11.60
CA THR A 109 2.39 8.63 -12.98
C THR A 109 3.60 9.55 -12.99
N GLY A 110 3.61 10.57 -12.13
CA GLY A 110 4.75 11.47 -11.97
C GLY A 110 5.99 10.75 -11.43
N ALA A 111 5.82 9.86 -10.43
CA ALA A 111 6.89 9.03 -9.91
C ALA A 111 7.52 8.16 -11.01
N ILE A 112 6.70 7.49 -11.82
CA ILE A 112 7.16 6.65 -12.92
C ILE A 112 7.88 7.48 -13.98
N THR A 113 7.33 8.63 -14.36
CA THR A 113 7.96 9.53 -15.33
C THR A 113 9.33 9.99 -14.83
N THR A 114 9.44 10.35 -13.55
CA THR A 114 10.71 10.73 -12.92
C THR A 114 11.70 9.56 -12.93
N LEU A 115 11.23 8.37 -12.53
CA LEU A 115 12.05 7.16 -12.48
C LEU A 115 12.63 6.80 -13.86
N VAL A 116 11.80 6.74 -14.90
CA VAL A 116 12.25 6.36 -16.24
C VAL A 116 13.05 7.44 -16.94
N SER A 117 13.10 8.66 -16.43
CA SER A 117 13.95 9.73 -16.95
C SER A 117 15.41 9.62 -16.47
N ALA A 118 15.69 8.80 -15.46
CA ALA A 118 17.07 8.56 -15.02
C ALA A 118 17.83 7.73 -16.07
N ASN A 119 19.07 8.15 -16.36
CA ASN A 119 19.85 7.63 -17.50
C ASN A 119 20.25 6.15 -17.39
N ASP A 120 20.22 5.60 -16.19
CA ASP A 120 20.59 4.21 -15.86
C ASP A 120 19.37 3.29 -15.68
N VAL A 121 18.16 3.80 -15.84
CA VAL A 121 16.92 3.02 -15.74
C VAL A 121 16.59 2.34 -17.08
N ASP A 122 16.38 1.02 -17.02
CA ASP A 122 15.77 0.27 -18.11
C ASP A 122 14.24 0.35 -18.03
N ALA A 123 13.66 1.25 -18.80
CA ALA A 123 12.20 1.44 -18.83
C ALA A 123 11.41 0.20 -19.30
N SER A 124 12.06 -0.79 -19.93
CA SER A 124 11.44 -2.06 -20.30
C SER A 124 11.35 -3.05 -19.13
N ARG A 125 12.08 -2.78 -18.05
CA ARG A 125 12.11 -3.59 -16.81
C ARG A 125 11.62 -2.75 -15.61
N LEU A 126 10.46 -2.14 -15.78
CA LEU A 126 9.79 -1.33 -14.76
C LEU A 126 8.83 -2.18 -13.95
N PHE A 127 8.94 -2.11 -12.63
CA PHE A 127 8.12 -2.86 -11.67
C PHE A 127 7.50 -1.94 -10.63
N VAL A 128 6.51 -2.47 -9.90
CA VAL A 128 5.93 -1.80 -8.73
C VAL A 128 5.91 -2.72 -7.53
N LEU A 129 6.17 -2.17 -6.35
CA LEU A 129 5.98 -2.83 -5.06
C LEU A 129 5.08 -1.96 -4.20
N THR A 130 4.00 -2.56 -3.70
CA THR A 130 2.94 -1.84 -3.02
C THR A 130 2.69 -2.38 -1.62
N ASN A 131 2.04 -1.57 -0.77
CA ASN A 131 1.46 -2.06 0.47
C ASN A 131 0.00 -1.62 0.56
N SER A 132 -0.88 -2.55 0.96
CA SER A 132 -2.28 -2.29 1.32
C SER A 132 -3.04 -1.53 0.19
N GLU A 133 -3.64 -0.37 0.50
CA GLU A 133 -4.29 0.54 -0.47
C GLU A 133 -3.42 0.84 -1.69
N GLY A 134 -2.10 0.89 -1.54
CA GLY A 134 -1.17 1.11 -2.64
C GLY A 134 -1.32 0.11 -3.77
N ALA A 135 -1.78 -1.13 -3.47
CA ALA A 135 -2.09 -2.13 -4.48
C ALA A 135 -3.22 -1.68 -5.42
N ILE A 136 -4.24 -1.02 -4.86
CA ILE A 136 -5.37 -0.50 -5.65
C ILE A 136 -4.88 0.58 -6.61
N HIS A 137 -4.02 1.50 -6.15
CA HIS A 137 -3.46 2.56 -6.99
C HIS A 137 -2.62 1.99 -8.13
N ALA A 138 -1.79 0.99 -7.86
CA ALA A 138 -0.95 0.35 -8.87
C ALA A 138 -1.77 -0.45 -9.90
N LEU A 139 -2.77 -1.20 -9.45
CA LEU A 139 -3.70 -1.93 -10.32
C LEU A 139 -4.50 -0.96 -11.21
N THR A 140 -5.02 0.13 -10.62
CA THR A 140 -5.75 1.17 -11.35
C THR A 140 -4.85 1.86 -12.37
N TYR A 141 -3.61 2.22 -11.99
CA TYR A 141 -2.63 2.76 -12.93
C TYR A 141 -2.42 1.81 -14.11
N GLN A 142 -2.18 0.53 -13.83
CA GLN A 142 -1.90 -0.49 -14.85
C GLN A 142 -3.05 -0.68 -15.84
N THR A 143 -4.31 -0.53 -15.38
CA THR A 143 -5.49 -0.62 -16.25
C THR A 143 -5.78 0.67 -17.03
N TRP A 144 -5.37 1.84 -16.51
CA TRP A 144 -5.66 3.14 -17.13
C TRP A 144 -4.57 3.64 -18.08
N THR A 145 -3.32 3.16 -17.93
CA THR A 145 -2.19 3.64 -18.72
C THR A 145 -1.95 2.81 -19.96
N SER A 146 -1.49 3.47 -21.01
CA SER A 146 -0.91 2.83 -22.21
C SER A 146 0.62 3.04 -22.31
N HIS A 147 1.20 3.86 -21.43
CA HIS A 147 2.62 4.21 -21.42
C HIS A 147 3.27 3.76 -20.12
N HIS A 148 4.53 3.33 -20.19
CA HIS A 148 5.31 2.91 -19.02
C HIS A 148 4.56 1.89 -18.13
N ARG A 149 3.97 0.87 -18.76
CA ARG A 149 3.31 -0.22 -18.03
C ARG A 149 4.33 -0.98 -17.20
N PHE A 150 3.91 -1.44 -16.04
CA PHE A 150 4.74 -2.33 -15.25
C PHE A 150 4.91 -3.66 -15.96
N LYS A 151 6.14 -4.18 -15.97
CA LYS A 151 6.45 -5.54 -16.39
C LYS A 151 5.95 -6.58 -15.40
N GLY A 152 5.76 -6.18 -14.16
CA GLY A 152 5.19 -7.02 -13.10
C GLY A 152 4.88 -6.21 -11.84
N LEU A 153 3.96 -6.73 -11.03
CA LEU A 153 3.44 -6.06 -9.84
C LEU A 153 3.61 -6.96 -8.62
N VAL A 154 4.15 -6.41 -7.53
CA VAL A 154 4.18 -7.04 -6.21
C VAL A 154 3.21 -6.32 -5.29
N LEU A 155 2.15 -7.04 -4.88
CA LEU A 155 1.03 -6.53 -4.12
C LEU A 155 1.10 -7.11 -2.70
N THR A 156 1.59 -6.33 -1.72
CA THR A 156 1.74 -6.80 -0.34
C THR A 156 0.62 -6.29 0.54
N GLY A 157 0.08 -7.14 1.43
CA GLY A 157 -1.06 -6.79 2.28
C GLY A 157 -2.26 -6.25 1.49
N ALA A 158 -2.40 -6.69 0.23
CA ALA A 158 -3.40 -6.18 -0.70
C ALA A 158 -4.80 -6.64 -0.34
N PRO A 159 -5.81 -5.74 -0.23
CA PRO A 159 -7.19 -6.16 -0.06
C PRO A 159 -7.67 -6.86 -1.33
N GLY A 160 -8.43 -7.94 -1.15
CA GLY A 160 -9.07 -8.69 -2.25
C GLY A 160 -10.55 -8.40 -2.38
N ARG A 161 -11.09 -7.52 -1.54
CA ARG A 161 -12.50 -7.13 -1.48
C ARG A 161 -12.61 -5.62 -1.41
N PRO A 162 -13.78 -5.03 -1.73
CA PRO A 162 -14.01 -3.60 -1.52
C PRO A 162 -13.56 -3.14 -0.13
N VAL A 163 -12.82 -2.03 -0.09
CA VAL A 163 -12.20 -1.52 1.15
C VAL A 163 -13.24 -1.32 2.25
N GLY A 164 -14.45 -0.92 1.88
CA GLY A 164 -15.57 -0.80 2.82
C GLY A 164 -15.96 -2.11 3.50
N LEU A 165 -15.84 -3.25 2.80
CA LEU A 165 -16.09 -4.57 3.40
C LEU A 165 -14.96 -5.00 4.32
N VAL A 166 -13.71 -4.76 3.93
CA VAL A 166 -12.55 -5.04 4.79
C VAL A 166 -12.64 -4.22 6.08
N ALA A 167 -12.94 -2.93 6.00
CA ALA A 167 -13.12 -2.06 7.16
C ALA A 167 -14.28 -2.52 8.05
N ARG A 168 -15.38 -2.98 7.45
CA ARG A 168 -16.53 -3.52 8.19
C ARG A 168 -16.15 -4.76 9.02
N ASP A 169 -15.37 -5.67 8.43
CA ASP A 169 -14.90 -6.86 9.12
C ASP A 169 -13.96 -6.52 10.28
N GLN A 170 -13.09 -5.51 10.09
CA GLN A 170 -12.22 -5.00 11.16
C GLN A 170 -13.02 -4.43 12.34
N VAL A 171 -14.08 -3.66 12.06
CA VAL A 171 -14.99 -3.15 13.10
C VAL A 171 -15.72 -4.30 13.77
N LEU A 172 -16.26 -5.24 13.01
CA LEU A 172 -16.95 -6.43 13.55
C LEU A 172 -16.04 -7.23 14.47
N ALA A 173 -14.78 -7.48 14.08
CA ALA A 173 -13.82 -8.19 14.92
C ALA A 173 -13.56 -7.49 16.25
N GLN A 174 -13.58 -6.15 16.29
CA GLN A 174 -13.38 -5.36 17.50
C GLN A 174 -14.59 -5.40 18.46
N VAL A 175 -15.81 -5.50 17.91
CA VAL A 175 -17.03 -5.34 18.71
C VAL A 175 -17.80 -6.63 18.94
N SER A 176 -17.47 -7.72 18.26
CA SER A 176 -18.19 -9.00 18.32
C SER A 176 -18.26 -9.63 19.72
N SER A 177 -17.29 -9.34 20.59
CA SER A 177 -17.27 -9.81 21.98
C SER A 177 -18.02 -8.90 22.96
N LEU A 178 -18.50 -7.75 22.50
CA LEU A 178 -19.24 -6.79 23.33
C LEU A 178 -20.73 -7.19 23.40
N ALA A 179 -21.36 -6.99 24.57
CA ALA A 179 -22.77 -7.32 24.78
C ALA A 179 -23.72 -6.57 23.83
N ASN A 180 -23.31 -5.39 23.36
CA ASN A 180 -24.06 -4.55 22.42
C ASN A 180 -23.41 -4.53 21.00
N GLY A 181 -22.60 -5.52 20.65
CA GLY A 181 -21.87 -5.56 19.36
C GLY A 181 -22.77 -5.44 18.14
N ASP A 182 -23.90 -6.14 18.13
CA ASP A 182 -24.87 -6.09 17.02
C ASP A 182 -25.49 -4.70 16.87
N GLU A 183 -25.76 -3.99 17.95
CA GLU A 183 -26.29 -2.63 17.93
C GLU A 183 -25.23 -1.65 17.38
N ILE A 184 -23.98 -1.79 17.81
CA ILE A 184 -22.85 -1.01 17.27
C ILE A 184 -22.74 -1.23 15.76
N MET A 185 -22.79 -2.48 15.28
CA MET A 185 -22.72 -2.77 13.85
C MET A 185 -23.90 -2.18 13.08
N LYS A 186 -25.10 -2.20 13.62
CA LYS A 186 -26.26 -1.56 13.01
C LYS A 186 -26.09 -0.03 12.85
N HIS A 187 -25.56 0.64 13.87
CA HIS A 187 -25.25 2.08 13.80
C HIS A 187 -24.13 2.37 12.82
N TYR A 188 -23.09 1.55 12.81
CA TYR A 188 -21.99 1.62 11.82
C TYR A 188 -22.52 1.52 10.39
N ASP A 189 -23.28 0.45 10.09
CA ASP A 189 -23.84 0.22 8.76
C ASP A 189 -24.77 1.36 8.30
N ALA A 190 -25.54 1.95 9.21
CA ALA A 190 -26.35 3.13 8.91
C ALA A 190 -25.51 4.37 8.55
N CYS A 191 -24.42 4.60 9.27
CA CYS A 191 -23.47 5.68 8.95
C CYS A 191 -22.81 5.48 7.60
N ILE A 192 -22.39 4.23 7.27
CA ILE A 192 -21.78 3.90 5.98
C ILE A 192 -22.78 4.06 4.83
N ALA A 193 -24.04 3.66 5.03
CA ALA A 193 -25.08 3.89 4.03
C ALA A 193 -25.32 5.40 3.78
N ALA A 194 -25.31 6.23 4.82
CA ALA A 194 -25.36 7.68 4.68
C ALA A 194 -24.16 8.24 3.92
N PHE A 195 -22.94 7.78 4.25
CA PHE A 195 -21.70 8.14 3.57
C PHE A 195 -21.76 7.83 2.07
N GLY A 196 -22.13 6.59 1.72
CA GLY A 196 -22.30 6.17 0.32
C GLY A 196 -23.34 6.98 -0.45
N ALA A 197 -24.42 7.38 0.22
CA ALA A 197 -25.46 8.25 -0.35
C ALA A 197 -25.10 9.75 -0.42
N GLY A 198 -23.88 10.12 -0.01
CA GLY A 198 -23.45 11.53 0.03
C GLY A 198 -24.12 12.38 1.11
N LYS A 199 -24.76 11.75 2.09
CA LYS A 199 -25.39 12.39 3.23
C LYS A 199 -24.38 12.62 4.36
N PRO A 200 -24.66 13.57 5.28
CA PRO A 200 -23.84 13.75 6.47
C PRO A 200 -23.71 12.45 7.28
N VAL A 201 -22.50 12.14 7.71
CA VAL A 201 -22.21 11.04 8.64
C VAL A 201 -22.24 11.62 10.05
N VAL A 202 -23.14 11.12 10.87
CA VAL A 202 -23.28 11.54 12.27
C VAL A 202 -23.12 10.28 13.13
N PRO A 203 -21.92 10.00 13.65
CA PRO A 203 -21.69 8.84 14.51
C PRO A 203 -22.52 8.93 15.80
N ASP A 204 -23.18 7.83 16.17
CA ASP A 204 -23.92 7.75 17.43
C ASP A 204 -22.95 7.83 18.62
N ALA A 205 -23.37 8.48 19.70
CA ALA A 205 -22.55 8.66 20.90
C ALA A 205 -22.19 7.33 21.59
N SER A 206 -23.00 6.28 21.42
CA SER A 206 -22.78 4.93 21.97
C SER A 206 -21.68 4.14 21.26
N LEU A 207 -21.27 4.58 20.05
CA LEU A 207 -20.22 3.88 19.30
C LEU A 207 -18.87 3.96 20.04
N PRO A 208 -18.05 2.90 20.00
CA PRO A 208 -16.68 2.95 20.46
C PRO A 208 -15.88 4.07 19.80
N GLU A 209 -14.94 4.67 20.53
CA GLU A 209 -14.20 5.84 20.07
C GLU A 209 -13.45 5.58 18.74
N GLY A 210 -12.83 4.39 18.60
CA GLY A 210 -12.16 3.99 17.37
C GLY A 210 -13.10 3.95 16.15
N VAL A 211 -14.34 3.48 16.35
CA VAL A 211 -15.37 3.44 15.30
C VAL A 211 -15.85 4.85 14.95
N LYS A 212 -16.05 5.71 15.96
CA LYS A 212 -16.40 7.13 15.73
C LYS A 212 -15.31 7.86 14.94
N ASN A 213 -14.05 7.64 15.30
CA ASN A 213 -12.92 8.27 14.62
C ASN A 213 -12.80 7.80 13.17
N LEU A 214 -13.00 6.50 12.89
CA LEU A 214 -13.06 5.98 11.53
C LEU A 214 -14.15 6.68 10.73
N LEU A 215 -15.40 6.69 11.22
CA LEU A 215 -16.55 7.30 10.53
C LEU A 215 -16.36 8.81 10.31
N ALA A 216 -15.80 9.51 11.28
CA ALA A 216 -15.48 10.93 11.17
C ALA A 216 -14.40 11.17 10.10
N SER A 217 -13.37 10.32 10.04
CA SER A 217 -12.28 10.46 9.06
C SER A 217 -12.76 10.31 7.61
N LEU A 218 -13.73 9.44 7.36
CA LEU A 218 -14.32 9.25 6.03
C LEU A 218 -15.02 10.51 5.51
N ALA A 219 -15.65 11.26 6.42
CA ALA A 219 -16.46 12.43 6.07
C ALA A 219 -15.65 13.74 6.04
N VAL A 220 -14.36 13.72 6.39
CA VAL A 220 -13.50 14.92 6.35
C VAL A 220 -13.43 15.47 4.92
N PRO A 221 -13.73 16.76 4.71
CA PRO A 221 -13.69 17.35 3.36
C PRO A 221 -12.34 17.19 2.64
N ALA A 222 -11.24 17.13 3.39
CA ALA A 222 -9.91 16.90 2.84
C ALA A 222 -9.76 15.51 2.19
N ASN A 223 -10.52 14.49 2.64
CA ASN A 223 -10.48 13.13 2.11
C ASN A 223 -11.49 12.88 0.99
N LEU A 224 -12.33 13.85 0.65
CA LEU A 224 -13.36 13.69 -0.39
C LEU A 224 -12.92 14.31 -1.72
N PRO A 225 -13.32 13.73 -2.86
CA PRO A 225 -14.16 12.53 -3.04
C PRO A 225 -13.44 11.18 -2.83
N PHE A 226 -12.13 11.17 -2.67
CA PHE A 226 -11.28 9.97 -2.62
C PHE A 226 -11.81 8.87 -1.69
N ALA A 227 -12.20 9.23 -0.46
CA ALA A 227 -12.67 8.23 0.50
C ALA A 227 -13.91 7.46 0.00
N ARG A 228 -14.81 8.10 -0.77
CA ARG A 228 -15.96 7.41 -1.38
C ARG A 228 -15.57 6.54 -2.55
N GLU A 229 -14.67 7.02 -3.40
CA GLU A 229 -14.15 6.25 -4.54
C GLU A 229 -13.48 4.98 -4.06
N LEU A 230 -12.55 5.11 -3.11
CA LEU A 230 -11.81 4.00 -2.52
C LEU A 230 -12.73 3.00 -1.81
N TRP A 231 -13.76 3.48 -1.10
CA TRP A 231 -14.67 2.63 -0.32
C TRP A 231 -15.43 1.61 -1.15
N LEU A 232 -15.70 1.98 -2.40
CA LEU A 232 -16.47 1.17 -3.35
C LEU A 232 -15.59 0.40 -4.33
N GLU A 233 -14.29 0.71 -4.40
CA GLU A 233 -13.37 0.06 -5.32
C GLU A 233 -13.24 -1.43 -5.00
N ASP A 234 -13.36 -2.27 -6.02
CA ASP A 234 -13.16 -3.72 -5.92
C ASP A 234 -11.79 -4.11 -6.48
N PRO A 235 -10.78 -4.30 -5.62
CA PRO A 235 -9.43 -4.61 -6.06
C PRO A 235 -9.32 -5.92 -6.83
N ALA A 236 -10.13 -6.93 -6.47
CA ALA A 236 -10.13 -8.21 -7.17
C ALA A 236 -10.66 -8.05 -8.61
N HIS A 237 -11.71 -7.23 -8.80
CA HIS A 237 -12.19 -6.91 -10.13
C HIS A 237 -11.12 -6.18 -10.97
N VAL A 238 -10.42 -5.19 -10.41
CA VAL A 238 -9.35 -4.48 -11.12
C VAL A 238 -8.19 -5.42 -11.43
N ALA A 239 -7.77 -6.27 -10.46
CA ALA A 239 -6.72 -7.26 -10.67
C ALA A 239 -7.05 -8.24 -11.82
N SER A 240 -8.32 -8.60 -11.98
CA SER A 240 -8.75 -9.48 -13.09
C SER A 240 -8.59 -8.87 -14.49
N GLN A 241 -8.31 -7.57 -14.59
CA GLN A 241 -8.08 -6.86 -15.84
C GLN A 241 -6.59 -6.68 -16.17
N VAL A 242 -5.70 -7.02 -15.23
CA VAL A 242 -4.24 -6.88 -15.38
C VAL A 242 -3.68 -8.19 -15.91
N SER A 243 -3.01 -8.13 -17.07
CA SER A 243 -2.44 -9.29 -17.76
C SER A 243 -0.98 -9.57 -17.40
N GLU A 244 -0.31 -8.61 -16.80
CA GLU A 244 1.10 -8.73 -16.42
C GLU A 244 1.30 -9.64 -15.21
N PRO A 245 2.49 -10.22 -15.03
CA PRO A 245 2.80 -11.05 -13.86
C PRO A 245 2.52 -10.33 -12.55
N MET A 246 1.88 -11.01 -11.61
CA MET A 246 1.61 -10.49 -10.27
C MET A 246 2.10 -11.44 -9.20
N LEU A 247 2.73 -10.89 -8.15
CA LEU A 247 2.95 -11.55 -6.87
C LEU A 247 2.00 -10.92 -5.85
N VAL A 248 1.08 -11.69 -5.31
CA VAL A 248 0.24 -11.30 -4.17
C VAL A 248 0.84 -11.93 -2.93
N LEU A 249 1.24 -11.09 -1.95
CA LEU A 249 1.84 -11.53 -0.70
C LEU A 249 1.08 -10.94 0.48
N ILE A 250 0.42 -11.79 1.27
CA ILE A 250 -0.31 -11.40 2.49
C ILE A 250 0.20 -12.25 3.63
N GLY A 251 0.75 -11.62 4.66
CA GLY A 251 1.27 -12.33 5.82
C GLY A 251 0.18 -13.00 6.64
N LYS A 252 0.43 -14.22 7.18
CA LYS A 252 -0.55 -14.88 8.04
C LYS A 252 -0.72 -14.18 9.41
N LYS A 253 0.18 -13.26 9.76
CA LYS A 253 0.08 -12.39 10.94
C LYS A 253 -0.54 -11.02 10.62
N ASP A 254 -0.97 -10.80 9.39
CA ASP A 254 -1.69 -9.59 9.01
C ASP A 254 -3.06 -9.56 9.69
N VAL A 255 -3.28 -8.56 10.55
CA VAL A 255 -4.54 -8.33 11.28
C VAL A 255 -5.42 -7.27 10.63
N GLN A 256 -5.00 -6.69 9.51
CA GLN A 256 -5.76 -5.69 8.76
C GLN A 256 -6.40 -6.29 7.51
N VAL A 257 -5.66 -7.09 6.75
CA VAL A 257 -6.14 -7.81 5.56
C VAL A 257 -6.06 -9.30 5.84
N ASP A 258 -7.16 -10.00 5.67
CA ASP A 258 -7.21 -11.44 5.96
C ASP A 258 -6.68 -12.26 4.78
N TRP A 259 -5.54 -12.92 5.01
CA TRP A 259 -4.85 -13.69 3.98
C TRP A 259 -5.73 -14.80 3.36
N CYS A 260 -6.65 -15.38 4.12
CA CYS A 260 -7.53 -16.41 3.62
C CYS A 260 -8.67 -15.81 2.78
N THR A 261 -9.41 -14.86 3.31
CA THR A 261 -10.57 -14.26 2.67
C THR A 261 -10.17 -13.37 1.49
N ASP A 262 -9.24 -12.44 1.71
CA ASP A 262 -8.80 -11.50 0.67
C ASP A 262 -7.89 -12.19 -0.36
N GLY A 263 -7.02 -13.11 0.09
CA GLY A 263 -6.20 -13.93 -0.79
C GLY A 263 -7.05 -14.83 -1.69
N SER A 264 -8.09 -15.47 -1.17
CA SER A 264 -9.02 -16.29 -1.96
C SER A 264 -9.82 -15.47 -2.99
N ALA A 265 -10.21 -14.25 -2.63
CA ALA A 265 -10.90 -13.35 -3.56
C ALA A 265 -10.00 -12.97 -4.74
N LEU A 266 -8.74 -12.57 -4.47
CA LEU A 266 -7.75 -12.28 -5.50
C LEU A 266 -7.44 -13.52 -6.35
N GLN A 267 -7.24 -14.69 -5.72
CA GLN A 267 -7.02 -15.95 -6.43
C GLN A 267 -8.17 -16.29 -7.39
N THR A 268 -9.40 -16.15 -6.92
CA THR A 268 -10.59 -16.43 -7.72
C THR A 268 -10.70 -15.48 -8.91
N ALA A 269 -10.53 -14.17 -8.67
CA ALA A 269 -10.62 -13.15 -9.70
C ALA A 269 -9.54 -13.30 -10.78
N THR A 270 -8.36 -13.73 -10.40
CA THR A 270 -7.21 -13.89 -11.30
C THR A 270 -6.98 -15.33 -11.79
N SER A 271 -7.91 -16.23 -11.50
CA SER A 271 -7.79 -17.67 -11.82
C SER A 271 -7.60 -17.99 -13.31
N LYS A 272 -7.98 -17.07 -14.19
CA LYS A 272 -7.77 -17.20 -15.64
C LYS A 272 -6.37 -16.72 -16.09
N HIS A 273 -5.60 -16.10 -15.21
CA HIS A 273 -4.26 -15.61 -15.48
C HIS A 273 -3.23 -16.64 -14.98
N GLY A 274 -2.47 -17.24 -15.88
CA GLY A 274 -1.46 -18.25 -15.52
C GLY A 274 -0.17 -17.68 -14.91
N ASN A 275 -0.10 -16.38 -14.65
CA ASN A 275 1.08 -15.64 -14.22
C ASN A 275 0.89 -14.89 -12.88
N VAL A 276 -0.08 -15.30 -12.08
CA VAL A 276 -0.30 -14.77 -10.72
C VAL A 276 0.17 -15.78 -9.69
N THR A 277 1.07 -15.34 -8.82
CA THR A 277 1.61 -16.12 -7.71
C THR A 277 1.05 -15.56 -6.40
N LEU A 278 0.47 -16.41 -5.56
CA LEU A 278 0.01 -16.04 -4.22
C LEU A 278 0.92 -16.70 -3.19
N VAL A 279 1.42 -15.91 -2.23
CA VAL A 279 2.26 -16.39 -1.14
C VAL A 279 1.78 -15.82 0.18
N PHE A 280 1.74 -16.67 1.20
CA PHE A 280 1.26 -16.31 2.54
C PHE A 280 2.32 -16.65 3.59
N PRO A 281 3.33 -15.78 3.83
CA PRO A 281 4.38 -16.03 4.80
C PRO A 281 3.80 -16.20 6.21
N ASP A 282 4.33 -17.18 6.95
CA ASP A 282 3.76 -17.59 8.25
C ASP A 282 3.90 -16.52 9.34
N ASN A 283 4.95 -15.70 9.28
CA ASN A 283 5.28 -14.75 10.34
C ASN A 283 5.29 -13.28 9.92
N ALA A 284 4.96 -12.96 8.68
CA ALA A 284 4.85 -11.58 8.23
C ALA A 284 3.56 -10.93 8.72
N ASP A 285 3.66 -9.71 9.25
CA ASP A 285 2.52 -8.85 9.55
C ASP A 285 2.11 -8.00 8.33
N HIS A 286 1.18 -7.04 8.52
CA HIS A 286 0.64 -6.18 7.45
C HIS A 286 1.70 -5.36 6.71
N VAL A 287 2.79 -4.99 7.38
CA VAL A 287 3.89 -4.23 6.81
C VAL A 287 5.13 -5.09 6.56
N LEU A 288 4.96 -6.41 6.48
CA LEU A 288 6.01 -7.41 6.26
C LEU A 288 7.08 -7.49 7.35
N LYS A 289 6.79 -7.00 8.56
CA LYS A 289 7.68 -7.21 9.71
C LYS A 289 7.45 -8.59 10.29
N TYR A 290 8.53 -9.18 10.82
CA TYR A 290 8.46 -10.45 11.53
C TYR A 290 7.64 -10.32 12.81
N GLU A 291 6.60 -11.16 12.97
CA GLU A 291 5.73 -11.23 14.15
C GLU A 291 5.74 -12.64 14.71
N PRO A 292 6.45 -12.89 15.83
CA PRO A 292 6.59 -14.22 16.41
C PRO A 292 5.36 -14.73 17.14
N ARG A 293 4.46 -13.84 17.55
CA ARG A 293 3.28 -14.20 18.35
C ARG A 293 2.26 -14.99 17.52
N PRO A 294 1.55 -15.96 18.10
CA PRO A 294 0.40 -16.61 17.44
C PRO A 294 -0.66 -15.59 17.01
N ARG A 295 -1.28 -15.82 15.84
CA ARG A 295 -2.25 -14.86 15.27
C ARG A 295 -3.43 -14.58 16.21
N GLU A 296 -3.92 -15.59 16.91
CA GLU A 296 -5.02 -15.50 17.89
C GLU A 296 -4.72 -14.60 19.11
N MET A 297 -3.45 -14.27 19.32
CA MET A 297 -3.00 -13.37 20.39
C MET A 297 -2.79 -11.92 19.88
N LEU A 298 -2.94 -11.68 18.58
CA LEU A 298 -2.67 -10.38 17.99
C LEU A 298 -3.89 -9.48 18.13
N VAL A 299 -3.68 -8.31 18.71
CA VAL A 299 -4.65 -7.22 18.76
C VAL A 299 -4.23 -6.14 17.77
N ALA A 300 -5.11 -5.76 16.86
CA ALA A 300 -4.77 -4.88 15.73
C ALA A 300 -4.11 -3.55 16.16
N ALA A 301 -4.62 -2.92 17.23
CA ALA A 301 -4.06 -1.67 17.74
C ALA A 301 -2.64 -1.85 18.32
N ASP A 302 -2.38 -2.98 19.01
CA ASP A 302 -1.08 -3.30 19.57
C ASP A 302 -0.06 -3.59 18.45
N VAL A 303 -0.44 -4.41 17.47
CA VAL A 303 0.43 -4.73 16.34
C VAL A 303 0.77 -3.46 15.54
N ALA A 304 -0.22 -2.63 15.25
CA ALA A 304 -0.03 -1.38 14.51
C ALA A 304 0.91 -0.41 15.23
N ALA A 305 0.81 -0.31 16.56
CA ALA A 305 1.69 0.55 17.37
C ALA A 305 3.18 0.15 17.27
N HIS A 306 3.48 -1.08 16.82
CA HIS A 306 4.84 -1.59 16.69
C HIS A 306 5.33 -1.72 15.25
N TYR A 307 4.56 -1.31 14.23
CA TYR A 307 4.96 -1.46 12.83
C TYR A 307 6.32 -0.83 12.52
N ASN A 308 6.59 0.35 13.10
CA ASN A 308 7.81 1.11 12.82
C ASN A 308 8.82 1.09 13.99
N ALA A 309 8.69 0.12 14.92
CA ALA A 309 9.62 -0.03 16.03
C ALA A 309 11.04 -0.36 15.51
N GLU A 310 12.05 0.26 16.13
CA GLU A 310 13.45 0.21 15.65
C GLU A 310 14.07 -1.20 15.76
N ASP A 311 13.57 -2.02 16.67
CA ASP A 311 14.03 -3.39 16.92
C ASP A 311 13.37 -4.45 16.03
N ARG A 312 12.40 -4.05 15.17
CA ARG A 312 11.70 -4.98 14.29
C ARG A 312 12.32 -5.04 12.90
N GLY A 313 12.75 -6.25 12.51
CA GLY A 313 13.18 -6.57 11.15
C GLY A 313 12.03 -7.00 10.24
N LEU A 314 12.28 -7.00 8.94
CA LEU A 314 11.40 -7.64 7.97
C LEU A 314 11.37 -9.16 8.17
N ASP A 315 10.26 -9.78 7.82
CA ASP A 315 10.17 -11.23 7.72
C ASP A 315 11.06 -11.75 6.58
N SER A 316 11.99 -12.65 6.91
CA SER A 316 13.01 -13.13 5.95
C SER A 316 12.39 -13.89 4.78
N ASP A 317 11.31 -14.64 5.03
CA ASP A 317 10.65 -15.42 3.99
C ASP A 317 9.94 -14.49 3.00
N ALA A 318 9.25 -13.45 3.52
CA ALA A 318 8.62 -12.43 2.70
C ALA A 318 9.65 -11.69 1.83
N VAL A 319 10.79 -11.29 2.41
CA VAL A 319 11.86 -10.62 1.66
C VAL A 319 12.41 -11.53 0.56
N SER A 320 12.75 -12.78 0.91
CA SER A 320 13.30 -13.75 -0.04
C SER A 320 12.35 -14.03 -1.21
N VAL A 321 11.05 -14.13 -0.94
CA VAL A 321 10.02 -14.30 -2.00
C VAL A 321 10.01 -13.11 -2.94
N ILE A 322 10.02 -11.90 -2.40
CA ILE A 322 9.99 -10.65 -3.19
C ILE A 322 11.25 -10.53 -4.06
N GLU A 323 12.44 -10.72 -3.46
CA GLU A 323 13.72 -10.64 -4.17
C GLU A 323 13.80 -11.65 -5.31
N ASN A 324 13.47 -12.91 -5.04
CA ASN A 324 13.51 -13.98 -6.04
C ASN A 324 12.53 -13.74 -7.17
N TRP A 325 11.32 -13.28 -6.85
CA TRP A 325 10.31 -12.99 -7.85
C TRP A 325 10.74 -11.84 -8.78
N PHE A 326 11.26 -10.73 -8.24
CA PHE A 326 11.76 -9.64 -9.07
C PHE A 326 12.95 -10.06 -9.92
N ALA A 327 13.90 -10.83 -9.37
CA ALA A 327 15.03 -11.36 -10.11
C ALA A 327 14.55 -12.23 -11.28
N GLU A 328 13.61 -13.15 -11.04
CA GLU A 328 13.03 -13.99 -12.09
C GLU A 328 12.34 -13.19 -13.19
N GLN A 329 11.49 -12.23 -12.81
CA GLN A 329 10.75 -11.42 -13.79
C GLN A 329 11.67 -10.46 -14.56
N SER A 330 12.75 -9.96 -13.96
CA SER A 330 13.69 -9.06 -14.63
C SER A 330 14.47 -9.74 -15.76
N HIS A 331 14.69 -11.06 -15.70
CA HIS A 331 15.41 -11.84 -16.69
C HIS A 331 14.51 -12.40 -17.80
N LYS A 332 13.20 -12.44 -17.62
CA LYS A 332 12.29 -12.92 -18.68
C LYS A 332 12.28 -11.92 -19.84
N THR A 333 12.69 -12.35 -21.01
CA THR A 333 12.48 -11.61 -22.26
C THR A 333 11.00 -11.68 -22.63
N LEU A 334 10.42 -10.57 -23.08
CA LEU A 334 9.05 -10.53 -23.60
C LEU A 334 8.92 -11.35 -24.89
#